data_ca0ce317f6fa35c98c4e1bf78c66c428
#
_entry.id   ca0ce317f6fa35c98c4e1bf78c66c428
#
_cell.length_a   1.000
_cell.length_b   1.000
_cell.length_c   1.000
_cell.angle_alpha   90.00
_cell.angle_beta   90.00
_cell.angle_gamma   90.00
#
_symmetry.space_group_name_H-M   'P 1'
#
loop_
_entity.id
_entity.type
_entity.pdbx_description
1 polymer ?
#
loop_
_entity_poly.entity_id
_entity_poly.type
_entity_poly.pdbx_seq_one_letter_code
_entity_poly.pdbx_strand_id
1 'polypeptide(L)'
;MTTQKPKSCTNCPAYEWGIGFVKPENVSQDTKFALIGQGPGEMEARFDRPFFPNAPSGRTLDRWLQGAGLRRSEALISNIVWCWLPARKPNGVPQGNR
;
A
#
# COMPACT_ATOMS: atom_id res chain seq x y z
N MET A 1 -11.78 -2.45 -8.76
CA MET A 1 -11.94 -0.99 -8.72
C MET A 1 -11.11 -0.40 -7.59
N THR A 2 -10.39 0.67 -7.86
CA THR A 2 -9.62 1.35 -6.82
C THR A 2 -10.54 2.27 -6.01
N THR A 3 -10.24 2.38 -4.71
CA THR A 3 -10.97 3.28 -3.83
C THR A 3 -10.62 4.73 -4.20
N GLN A 4 -11.63 5.60 -4.21
CA GLN A 4 -11.42 7.02 -4.46
C GLN A 4 -10.76 7.69 -3.26
N LYS A 5 -9.89 8.66 -3.55
CA LYS A 5 -9.26 9.45 -2.52
C LYS A 5 -10.29 10.34 -1.81
N PRO A 6 -10.18 10.49 -0.49
CA PRO A 6 -11.06 11.41 0.24
C PRO A 6 -10.75 12.86 -0.10
N LYS A 7 -11.70 13.75 0.18
CA LYS A 7 -11.54 15.19 -0.09
C LYS A 7 -10.32 15.80 0.61
N SER A 8 -9.96 15.27 1.77
CA SER A 8 -8.80 15.76 2.50
C SER A 8 -7.50 15.62 1.71
N CYS A 9 -7.46 14.68 0.76
CA CYS A 9 -6.28 14.51 -0.09
C CYS A 9 -6.06 15.66 -1.06
N THR A 10 -7.05 16.51 -1.32
CA THR A 10 -6.88 17.65 -2.23
C THR A 10 -5.81 18.62 -1.78
N ASN A 11 -5.49 18.64 -0.49
CA ASN A 11 -4.43 19.47 0.05
C ASN A 11 -3.06 18.79 0.03
N CYS A 12 -3.00 17.55 -0.43
CA CYS A 12 -1.75 16.80 -0.50
C CYS A 12 -0.99 17.18 -1.77
N PRO A 13 0.32 17.46 -1.69
CA PRO A 13 1.11 17.78 -2.89
C PRO A 13 1.09 16.68 -3.95
N ALA A 14 0.83 15.44 -3.56
CA ALA A 14 0.80 14.31 -4.47
C ALA A 14 -0.60 13.99 -4.99
N TYR A 15 -1.60 14.83 -4.74
CA TYR A 15 -2.99 14.51 -5.07
C TYR A 15 -3.20 14.16 -6.54
N GLU A 16 -2.63 14.95 -7.44
CA GLU A 16 -2.81 14.73 -8.88
C GLU A 16 -1.88 13.63 -9.42
N TRP A 17 -0.80 13.38 -8.73
CA TRP A 17 0.22 12.44 -9.17
C TRP A 17 0.02 11.04 -8.57
N GLY A 18 -0.42 10.96 -7.34
CA GLY A 18 -0.64 9.68 -6.67
C GLY A 18 -1.82 8.91 -7.25
N ILE A 19 -1.68 7.60 -7.34
CA ILE A 19 -2.67 6.72 -7.95
C ILE A 19 -3.24 5.79 -6.89
N GLY A 20 -4.58 5.69 -6.86
CA GLY A 20 -5.29 4.83 -5.94
C GLY A 20 -5.36 5.39 -4.53
N PHE A 21 -6.03 4.66 -3.67
CA PHE A 21 -6.12 4.97 -2.25
C PHE A 21 -6.24 3.64 -1.52
N VAL A 22 -5.10 3.09 -1.10
CA VAL A 22 -5.01 1.74 -0.55
C VAL A 22 -5.19 1.79 0.95
N LYS A 23 -6.37 1.38 1.39
CA LYS A 23 -6.73 1.41 2.80
C LYS A 23 -6.05 0.28 3.58
N PRO A 24 -5.96 0.43 4.92
CA PRO A 24 -5.45 -0.66 5.75
C PRO A 24 -6.29 -1.92 5.61
N GLU A 25 -5.63 -3.07 5.71
CA GLU A 25 -6.26 -4.38 5.72
C GLU A 25 -6.41 -4.86 7.17
N ASN A 26 -7.49 -5.57 7.46
CA ASN A 26 -7.76 -6.18 8.77
C ASN A 26 -7.87 -5.17 9.91
N VAL A 27 -8.59 -4.06 9.68
CA VAL A 27 -8.86 -3.08 10.73
C VAL A 27 -9.87 -3.68 11.68
N SER A 28 -9.41 -4.14 12.84
CA SER A 28 -10.25 -4.83 13.82
C SER A 28 -9.60 -4.76 15.19
N GLN A 29 -10.44 -4.84 16.24
CA GLN A 29 -9.94 -4.94 17.61
C GLN A 29 -9.25 -6.26 17.88
N ASP A 30 -9.45 -7.25 17.02
CA ASP A 30 -8.88 -8.58 17.17
C ASP A 30 -7.49 -8.72 16.59
N THR A 31 -6.99 -7.69 15.89
CA THR A 31 -5.63 -7.74 15.36
C THR A 31 -4.62 -7.69 16.51
N LYS A 32 -3.56 -8.49 16.36
CA LYS A 32 -2.57 -8.64 17.43
C LYS A 32 -1.35 -7.75 17.23
N PHE A 33 -1.09 -7.34 15.98
CA PHE A 33 0.07 -6.50 15.67
C PHE A 33 -0.21 -5.73 14.38
N ALA A 34 0.65 -4.78 14.06
CA ALA A 34 0.53 -3.97 12.85
C ALA A 34 1.81 -4.08 12.03
N LEU A 35 1.64 -4.13 10.71
CA LEU A 35 2.73 -4.11 9.75
C LEU A 35 2.55 -2.88 8.87
N ILE A 36 3.47 -1.94 9.02
CA ILE A 36 3.36 -0.63 8.36
C ILE A 36 4.51 -0.46 7.39
N GLY A 37 4.18 -0.37 6.11
CA GLY A 37 5.16 -0.10 5.07
C GLY A 37 5.23 1.38 4.74
N GLN A 38 6.04 1.72 3.73
CA GLN A 38 6.21 3.10 3.30
C GLN A 38 5.06 3.56 2.42
N GLY A 39 4.72 2.79 1.40
CA GLY A 39 3.67 3.14 0.46
C GLY A 39 3.37 1.97 -0.47
N PRO A 40 2.19 1.98 -1.12
CA PRO A 40 1.84 0.91 -2.05
C PRO A 40 2.60 1.02 -3.36
N GLY A 41 2.76 -0.11 -4.05
CA GLY A 41 3.26 -0.13 -5.41
C GLY A 41 2.11 -0.17 -6.41
N GLU A 42 2.45 -0.42 -7.68
CA GLU A 42 1.46 -0.44 -8.76
C GLU A 42 0.40 -1.53 -8.53
N MET A 43 0.82 -2.73 -8.17
CA MET A 43 -0.11 -3.83 -7.97
C MET A 43 -1.06 -3.55 -6.81
N GLU A 44 -0.53 -3.00 -5.71
CA GLU A 44 -1.34 -2.63 -4.57
C GLU A 44 -2.37 -1.56 -4.92
N ALA A 45 -1.97 -0.56 -5.69
CA ALA A 45 -2.90 0.49 -6.12
C ALA A 45 -3.95 -0.05 -7.08
N ARG A 46 -3.55 -0.95 -7.97
CA ARG A 46 -4.45 -1.53 -8.98
C ARG A 46 -5.52 -2.41 -8.33
N PHE A 47 -5.14 -3.21 -7.34
CA PHE A 47 -6.03 -4.17 -6.70
C PHE A 47 -6.55 -3.70 -5.34
N ASP A 48 -6.21 -2.48 -4.94
CA ASP A 48 -6.71 -1.82 -3.72
C ASP A 48 -6.41 -2.65 -2.47
N ARG A 49 -5.16 -3.13 -2.36
CA ARG A 49 -4.78 -4.01 -1.27
C ARG A 49 -3.32 -3.79 -0.87
N PRO A 50 -3.03 -3.52 0.43
CA PRO A 50 -1.65 -3.32 0.87
C PRO A 50 -0.86 -4.64 0.80
N PHE A 51 0.41 -4.57 0.46
CA PHE A 51 1.28 -5.76 0.35
C PHE A 51 0.58 -6.87 -0.44
N PHE A 52 0.20 -6.55 -1.68
CA PHE A 52 -0.57 -7.46 -2.52
C PHE A 52 0.16 -8.81 -2.65
N PRO A 53 -0.51 -9.96 -2.39
CA PRO A 53 0.16 -11.25 -2.30
C PRO A 53 0.95 -11.67 -3.54
N ASN A 54 0.52 -11.23 -4.73
CA ASN A 54 1.22 -11.56 -5.97
C ASN A 54 2.30 -10.56 -6.35
N ALA A 55 2.44 -9.47 -5.58
CA ALA A 55 3.51 -8.51 -5.80
C ALA A 55 4.75 -8.89 -4.98
N PRO A 56 5.96 -8.42 -5.38
CA PRO A 56 7.17 -8.80 -4.66
C PRO A 56 7.13 -8.50 -3.16
N SER A 57 6.61 -7.33 -2.77
CA SER A 57 6.51 -6.96 -1.35
C SER A 57 5.56 -7.87 -0.59
N GLY A 58 4.43 -8.23 -1.20
CA GLY A 58 3.47 -9.14 -0.57
C GLY A 58 4.03 -10.54 -0.42
N ARG A 59 4.74 -11.05 -1.43
CA ARG A 59 5.38 -12.35 -1.34
C ARG A 59 6.45 -12.39 -0.26
N THR A 60 7.22 -11.32 -0.13
CA THR A 60 8.22 -11.22 0.92
C THR A 60 7.57 -11.21 2.30
N LEU A 61 6.51 -10.42 2.46
CA LEU A 61 5.76 -10.36 3.71
C LEU A 61 5.20 -11.71 4.08
N ASP A 62 4.57 -12.41 3.13
CA ASP A 62 3.99 -13.73 3.39
C ASP A 62 5.05 -14.72 3.83
N ARG A 63 6.24 -14.65 3.22
CA ARG A 63 7.35 -15.52 3.59
C ARG A 63 7.83 -15.24 5.03
N TRP A 64 7.93 -13.97 5.40
CA TRP A 64 8.33 -13.59 6.76
C TRP A 64 7.30 -14.03 7.79
N LEU A 65 6.02 -13.84 7.51
CA LEU A 65 4.95 -14.25 8.41
C LEU A 65 4.96 -15.77 8.61
N GLN A 66 5.09 -16.51 7.51
CA GLN A 66 5.13 -17.95 7.57
C GLN A 66 6.33 -18.45 8.39
N GLY A 67 7.50 -17.85 8.21
CA GLY A 67 8.69 -18.20 8.96
C GLY A 67 8.56 -17.88 10.46
N ALA A 68 7.76 -16.87 10.81
CA ALA A 68 7.52 -16.49 12.19
C ALA A 68 6.34 -17.24 12.82
N GLY A 69 5.64 -18.07 12.08
CA GLY A 69 4.45 -18.78 12.57
C GLY A 69 3.24 -17.86 12.75
N LEU A 70 3.20 -16.76 12.01
CA LEU A 70 2.12 -15.78 12.12
C LEU A 70 1.26 -15.81 10.87
N ARG A 71 -0.01 -15.41 11.02
CA ARG A 71 -0.94 -15.33 9.91
C ARG A 71 -1.23 -13.88 9.55
N ARG A 72 -1.38 -13.62 8.24
CA ARG A 72 -1.72 -12.29 7.74
C ARG A 72 -2.99 -11.74 8.37
N SER A 73 -3.97 -12.60 8.62
CA SER A 73 -5.24 -12.21 9.22
C SER A 73 -5.11 -11.67 10.64
N GLU A 74 -3.98 -11.90 11.31
CA GLU A 74 -3.74 -11.42 12.66
C GLU A 74 -3.17 -10.02 12.71
N ALA A 75 -2.83 -9.45 11.56
CA ALA A 75 -2.14 -8.17 11.47
C ALA A 75 -3.02 -7.09 10.83
N LEU A 76 -2.94 -5.89 11.36
CA LEU A 76 -3.36 -4.70 10.64
C LEU A 76 -2.24 -4.36 9.66
N ILE A 77 -2.53 -4.34 8.37
CA ILE A 77 -1.53 -4.14 7.33
C ILE A 77 -1.82 -2.84 6.59
N SER A 78 -0.86 -1.94 6.56
CA SER A 78 -1.05 -0.65 5.93
C SER A 78 0.29 -0.05 5.51
N ASN A 79 0.22 1.18 5.04
CA ASN A 79 1.37 1.99 4.67
C ASN A 79 1.23 3.38 5.27
N ILE A 80 2.34 4.09 5.42
CA ILE A 80 2.32 5.48 5.86
C ILE A 80 1.64 6.34 4.80
N VAL A 81 1.99 6.13 3.53
CA VAL A 81 1.35 6.78 2.39
C VAL A 81 0.39 5.78 1.76
N TRP A 82 -0.84 6.20 1.44
CA TRP A 82 -1.87 5.28 0.97
C TRP A 82 -2.09 5.30 -0.54
N CYS A 83 -1.46 6.22 -1.28
CA CYS A 83 -1.49 6.21 -2.73
C CYS A 83 -0.14 5.79 -3.30
N TRP A 84 -0.18 5.19 -4.50
CA TRP A 84 1.05 4.85 -5.21
C TRP A 84 1.63 6.10 -5.84
N LEU A 85 2.89 6.38 -5.54
CA LEU A 85 3.62 7.52 -6.09
C LEU A 85 4.67 6.99 -7.05
N PRO A 86 4.33 6.88 -8.36
CA PRO A 86 5.32 6.44 -9.35
C PRO A 86 6.52 7.38 -9.37
N ALA A 87 7.70 6.82 -9.57
CA ALA A 87 8.91 7.63 -9.67
C ALA A 87 8.81 8.60 -10.85
N ARG A 88 9.33 9.80 -10.70
CA ARG A 88 9.27 10.84 -11.73
C ARG A 88 10.67 11.29 -12.10
N LYS A 89 10.85 11.58 -13.39
CA LYS A 89 12.07 12.21 -13.88
C LYS A 89 12.12 13.68 -13.43
N PRO A 90 13.31 14.31 -13.46
CA PRO A 90 13.41 15.73 -13.06
C PRO A 90 12.47 16.67 -13.83
N ASN A 91 12.06 16.30 -15.04
CA ASN A 91 11.13 17.11 -15.84
C ASN A 91 9.66 16.85 -15.51
N GLY A 92 9.36 16.05 -14.50
CA GLY A 92 8.01 15.72 -14.08
C GLY A 92 7.37 14.56 -14.81
N VAL A 93 8.03 13.96 -15.81
CA VAL A 93 7.51 12.82 -16.54
C VAL A 93 7.65 11.56 -15.67
N PRO A 94 6.60 10.69 -15.59
CA PRO A 94 6.71 9.47 -14.80
C PRO A 94 7.87 8.60 -15.27
N GLN A 95 8.60 8.05 -14.30
CA GLN A 95 9.79 7.25 -14.58
C GLN A 95 9.50 5.74 -14.56
N GLY A 96 8.30 5.36 -14.12
CA GLY A 96 7.92 3.98 -13.95
C GLY A 96 7.95 3.57 -12.49
N ASN A 97 7.83 2.27 -12.25
CA ASN A 97 7.81 1.74 -10.89
C ASN A 97 9.16 1.90 -10.20
N ARG A 98 9.08 2.08 -8.92
CA ARG A 98 10.26 2.09 -8.08
C ARG A 98 10.55 0.69 -7.59
#